data_bfe658734fc7b289e76b1f4d7d24799f
#
_entry.id   bfe658734fc7b289e76b1f4d7d24799f
#
_cell.length_a   1.000
_cell.length_b   1.000
_cell.length_c   1.000
_cell.angle_alpha   90.00
_cell.angle_beta   90.00
_cell.angle_gamma   90.00
#
_symmetry.space_group_name_H-M   'P 1'
#
loop_
_entity.id
_entity.type
_entity.pdbx_description
1 polymer ?
#
loop_
_entity_poly.entity_id
_entity_poly.type
_entity_poly.pdbx_seq_one_letter_code
_entity_poly.pdbx_strand_id
1 'polypeptide(L)'
;MSNLIGIMQGRLSPSLMGKQQYFPSETWEMEYGLAAELGFDSIEWVVDLDSFDHNPIFDKTGRQRIKTLQSRFDVSNLTVCADILKEKSLITDNSKLSVSAVDTLERLIFSSTEIGAKCLIVPLIEENSLNVLKRQIHTDQWSEVLKPILDIAKKQNIKLAIESDLPARELINWIDLVSHSSIGVNFDMGNTVASGYSIEDEILQLGSYIY
;
A
#
# COMPACT_ATOMS: atom_id res chain seq x y z
N MET A 1 10.63 -3.60 -21.57
CA MET A 1 10.11 -4.39 -20.44
C MET A 1 8.62 -4.53 -20.68
N SER A 2 8.05 -5.73 -20.58
CA SER A 2 6.59 -5.88 -20.60
C SER A 2 6.03 -5.23 -19.36
N ASN A 3 4.96 -4.45 -19.49
CA ASN A 3 4.24 -3.94 -18.34
C ASN A 3 3.57 -5.13 -17.66
N LEU A 4 3.77 -5.27 -16.34
CA LEU A 4 3.11 -6.29 -15.55
C LEU A 4 1.69 -5.82 -15.22
N ILE A 5 0.74 -6.74 -15.29
CA ILE A 5 -0.66 -6.47 -14.97
C ILE A 5 -1.01 -7.25 -13.71
N GLY A 6 -1.37 -6.53 -12.66
CA GLY A 6 -1.83 -7.11 -11.39
C GLY A 6 -3.33 -6.98 -11.19
N ILE A 7 -3.84 -7.76 -10.25
CA ILE A 7 -5.19 -7.65 -9.74
C ILE A 7 -5.16 -7.54 -8.21
N MET A 8 -6.01 -6.69 -7.67
CA MET A 8 -6.16 -6.56 -6.23
C MET A 8 -6.83 -7.81 -5.64
N GLN A 9 -6.31 -8.28 -4.52
CA GLN A 9 -6.87 -9.40 -3.77
C GLN A 9 -8.32 -9.15 -3.37
N GLY A 10 -9.14 -10.20 -3.36
CA GLY A 10 -10.58 -10.13 -3.14
C GLY A 10 -11.40 -9.93 -4.43
N ARG A 11 -10.78 -9.49 -5.52
CA ARG A 11 -11.48 -9.28 -6.80
C ARG A 11 -11.80 -10.56 -7.57
N LEU A 12 -11.08 -11.63 -7.28
CA LEU A 12 -11.33 -12.96 -7.86
C LEU A 12 -12.11 -13.89 -6.92
N SER A 13 -12.46 -13.40 -5.74
CA SER A 13 -13.27 -14.09 -4.73
C SER A 13 -14.73 -13.64 -4.80
N PRO A 14 -15.68 -14.47 -4.30
CA PRO A 14 -17.07 -14.06 -4.18
C PRO A 14 -17.21 -12.79 -3.34
N SER A 15 -18.01 -11.84 -3.80
CA SER A 15 -18.20 -10.56 -3.10
C SER A 15 -18.69 -10.76 -1.67
N LEU A 16 -17.98 -10.17 -0.70
CA LEU A 16 -18.35 -10.18 0.71
C LEU A 16 -19.22 -8.95 1.02
N MET A 17 -20.55 -9.12 1.10
CA MET A 17 -21.51 -8.09 1.51
C MET A 17 -21.34 -6.73 0.78
N GLY A 18 -20.93 -6.74 -0.50
CA GLY A 18 -20.73 -5.54 -1.28
C GLY A 18 -19.40 -4.81 -1.01
N LYS A 19 -18.50 -5.33 -0.17
CA LYS A 19 -17.15 -4.79 -0.02
C LYS A 19 -16.39 -4.92 -1.34
N GLN A 20 -15.80 -3.83 -1.78
CA GLN A 20 -15.01 -3.79 -3.01
C GLN A 20 -13.54 -4.17 -2.78
N GLN A 21 -13.06 -4.02 -1.56
CA GLN A 21 -11.67 -4.28 -1.16
C GLN A 21 -11.67 -4.96 0.21
N TYR A 22 -11.09 -6.14 0.29
CA TYR A 22 -10.99 -6.92 1.52
C TYR A 22 -10.03 -8.10 1.33
N PHE A 23 -9.50 -8.62 2.42
CA PHE A 23 -8.76 -9.88 2.40
C PHE A 23 -9.73 -11.08 2.42
N PRO A 24 -9.76 -11.94 1.38
CA PRO A 24 -10.71 -13.04 1.28
C PRO A 24 -10.21 -14.27 2.06
N SER A 25 -10.33 -14.27 3.38
CA SER A 25 -9.72 -15.24 4.31
C SER A 25 -9.97 -16.71 3.95
N GLU A 26 -11.13 -17.04 3.37
CA GLU A 26 -11.48 -18.43 3.02
C GLU A 26 -11.03 -18.83 1.61
N THR A 27 -10.81 -17.86 0.71
CA THR A 27 -10.62 -18.11 -0.73
C THR A 27 -9.33 -17.55 -1.31
N TRP A 28 -8.51 -16.85 -0.52
CA TRP A 28 -7.30 -16.19 -1.00
C TRP A 28 -6.33 -17.11 -1.78
N GLU A 29 -6.23 -18.40 -1.40
CA GLU A 29 -5.38 -19.35 -2.10
C GLU A 29 -5.88 -19.66 -3.52
N MET A 30 -7.21 -19.68 -3.71
CA MET A 30 -7.82 -19.95 -5.02
C MET A 30 -7.56 -18.82 -6.02
N GLU A 31 -7.39 -17.59 -5.52
CA GLU A 31 -7.14 -16.44 -6.38
C GLU A 31 -5.87 -16.57 -7.21
N TYR A 32 -4.83 -17.29 -6.73
CA TYR A 32 -3.61 -17.52 -7.51
C TYR A 32 -3.87 -18.33 -8.79
N GLY A 33 -4.68 -19.39 -8.68
CA GLY A 33 -5.08 -20.19 -9.83
C GLY A 33 -5.91 -19.39 -10.82
N LEU A 34 -6.88 -18.64 -10.33
CA LEU A 34 -7.74 -17.78 -11.15
C LEU A 34 -6.95 -16.64 -11.82
N ALA A 35 -6.02 -16.01 -11.08
CA ALA A 35 -5.16 -14.97 -11.63
C ALA A 35 -4.31 -15.48 -12.79
N ALA A 36 -3.68 -16.66 -12.62
CA ALA A 36 -2.91 -17.31 -13.68
C ALA A 36 -3.77 -17.65 -14.91
N GLU A 37 -4.96 -18.21 -14.69
CA GLU A 37 -5.90 -18.56 -15.77
C GLU A 37 -6.34 -17.33 -16.58
N LEU A 38 -6.53 -16.18 -15.89
CA LEU A 38 -6.92 -14.92 -16.50
C LEU A 38 -5.74 -14.12 -17.07
N GLY A 39 -4.49 -14.56 -16.86
CA GLY A 39 -3.29 -13.94 -17.41
C GLY A 39 -2.79 -12.73 -16.61
N PHE A 40 -3.08 -12.66 -15.31
CA PHE A 40 -2.49 -11.67 -14.42
C PHE A 40 -1.08 -12.11 -13.97
N ASP A 41 -0.15 -11.16 -13.93
CA ASP A 41 1.23 -11.39 -13.49
C ASP A 41 1.39 -11.31 -11.97
N SER A 42 0.48 -10.61 -11.29
CA SER A 42 0.58 -10.32 -9.87
C SER A 42 -0.77 -10.20 -9.19
N ILE A 43 -0.83 -10.59 -7.92
CA ILE A 43 -1.91 -10.24 -7.00
C ILE A 43 -1.37 -9.19 -6.02
N GLU A 44 -2.01 -8.02 -5.95
CA GLU A 44 -1.79 -7.06 -4.88
C GLU A 44 -2.38 -7.59 -3.59
N TRP A 45 -1.52 -7.84 -2.60
CA TRP A 45 -1.94 -8.40 -1.32
C TRP A 45 -2.61 -7.34 -0.46
N VAL A 46 -3.77 -7.65 0.12
CA VAL A 46 -4.53 -6.71 0.96
C VAL A 46 -4.37 -7.08 2.43
N VAL A 47 -4.11 -6.06 3.26
CA VAL A 47 -4.13 -6.16 4.72
C VAL A 47 -5.11 -5.13 5.25
N ASP A 48 -6.31 -5.59 5.57
CA ASP A 48 -7.42 -4.81 6.16
C ASP A 48 -7.52 -5.01 7.68
N LEU A 49 -8.34 -4.23 8.34
CA LEU A 49 -8.54 -4.32 9.79
C LEU A 49 -9.21 -5.63 10.21
N ASP A 50 -10.20 -6.10 9.45
CA ASP A 50 -10.98 -7.29 9.79
C ASP A 50 -10.12 -8.56 9.79
N SER A 51 -9.13 -8.65 8.90
CA SER A 51 -8.25 -9.82 8.78
C SER A 51 -6.90 -9.68 9.50
N PHE A 52 -6.57 -8.52 10.05
CA PHE A 52 -5.20 -8.20 10.51
C PHE A 52 -4.58 -9.26 11.42
N ASP A 53 -5.31 -9.74 12.43
CA ASP A 53 -4.77 -10.68 13.41
C ASP A 53 -4.58 -12.11 12.88
N HIS A 54 -5.25 -12.45 11.78
CA HIS A 54 -5.20 -13.80 11.17
C HIS A 54 -4.78 -13.78 9.70
N ASN A 55 -4.33 -12.63 9.19
CA ASN A 55 -3.81 -12.52 7.83
C ASN A 55 -2.53 -13.36 7.69
N PRO A 56 -2.48 -14.32 6.76
CA PRO A 56 -1.37 -15.26 6.64
C PRO A 56 -0.02 -14.59 6.32
N ILE A 57 -0.01 -13.34 5.85
CA ILE A 57 1.24 -12.60 5.62
C ILE A 57 2.06 -12.43 6.91
N PHE A 58 1.43 -12.37 8.08
CA PHE A 58 2.10 -12.16 9.36
C PHE A 58 2.62 -13.44 10.00
N ASP A 59 2.18 -14.60 9.53
CA ASP A 59 2.63 -15.91 10.02
C ASP A 59 3.71 -16.52 9.11
N LYS A 60 4.70 -17.19 9.69
CA LYS A 60 5.78 -17.82 8.92
C LYS A 60 5.25 -18.93 7.99
N THR A 61 4.30 -19.72 8.46
CA THR A 61 3.68 -20.80 7.67
C THR A 61 2.85 -20.21 6.54
N GLY A 62 2.10 -19.15 6.82
CA GLY A 62 1.33 -18.40 5.83
C GLY A 62 2.23 -17.84 4.73
N ARG A 63 3.31 -17.15 5.07
CA ARG A 63 4.28 -16.66 4.07
C ARG A 63 4.93 -17.77 3.25
N GLN A 64 5.21 -18.92 3.86
CA GLN A 64 5.70 -20.07 3.10
C GLN A 64 4.63 -20.61 2.13
N ARG A 65 3.37 -20.61 2.54
CA ARG A 65 2.24 -21.01 1.67
C ARG A 65 2.07 -20.03 0.51
N ILE A 66 2.17 -18.72 0.75
CA ILE A 66 2.14 -17.69 -0.29
C ILE A 66 3.24 -17.96 -1.32
N LYS A 67 4.49 -18.14 -0.90
CA LYS A 67 5.62 -18.44 -1.80
C LYS A 67 5.42 -19.73 -2.62
N THR A 68 4.81 -20.73 -2.02
CA THR A 68 4.48 -21.99 -2.73
C THR A 68 3.46 -21.74 -3.84
N LEU A 69 2.45 -20.92 -3.58
CA LEU A 69 1.41 -20.58 -4.57
C LEU A 69 1.98 -19.69 -5.69
N GLN A 70 2.80 -18.69 -5.34
CA GLN A 70 3.52 -17.88 -6.32
C GLN A 70 4.32 -18.76 -7.30
N SER A 71 5.11 -19.69 -6.76
CA SER A 71 5.94 -20.59 -7.60
C SER A 71 5.10 -21.57 -8.41
N ARG A 72 3.96 -22.02 -7.87
CA ARG A 72 3.10 -22.98 -8.54
C ARG A 72 2.35 -22.38 -9.72
N PHE A 73 1.91 -21.15 -9.61
CA PHE A 73 1.04 -20.50 -10.59
C PHE A 73 1.75 -19.42 -11.40
N ASP A 74 3.02 -19.15 -11.12
CA ASP A 74 3.80 -18.06 -11.74
C ASP A 74 3.13 -16.68 -11.58
N VAL A 75 2.49 -16.46 -10.43
CA VAL A 75 1.82 -15.20 -10.06
C VAL A 75 2.51 -14.63 -8.83
N SER A 76 3.06 -13.44 -8.95
CA SER A 76 3.80 -12.76 -7.86
C SER A 76 2.89 -11.96 -6.92
N ASN A 77 3.47 -11.45 -5.81
CA ASN A 77 2.87 -10.39 -5.00
C ASN A 77 3.85 -9.21 -5.01
N LEU A 78 3.78 -8.37 -6.03
CA LEU A 78 4.70 -7.24 -6.19
C LEU A 78 4.36 -6.09 -5.27
N THR A 79 3.10 -5.96 -4.93
CA THR A 79 2.56 -4.91 -4.06
C THR A 79 1.78 -5.50 -2.89
N VAL A 80 1.79 -4.77 -1.77
CA VAL A 80 0.94 -5.02 -0.60
C VAL A 80 0.21 -3.71 -0.29
N CYS A 81 -1.10 -3.77 -0.15
CA CYS A 81 -1.90 -2.62 0.26
C CYS A 81 -2.16 -2.66 1.77
N ALA A 82 -1.72 -1.63 2.48
CA ALA A 82 -1.90 -1.45 3.92
C ALA A 82 -3.26 -0.82 4.24
N ASP A 83 -4.35 -1.44 3.81
CA ASP A 83 -5.71 -0.91 3.93
C ASP A 83 -6.13 -0.65 5.39
N ILE A 84 -5.59 -1.42 6.33
CA ILE A 84 -5.73 -1.21 7.77
C ILE A 84 -5.38 0.23 8.23
N LEU A 85 -4.52 0.93 7.50
CA LEU A 85 -4.10 2.28 7.87
C LEU A 85 -5.17 3.33 7.58
N LYS A 86 -6.23 3.01 6.86
CA LYS A 86 -7.40 3.91 6.71
C LYS A 86 -8.13 4.08 8.04
N GLU A 87 -8.16 3.03 8.85
CA GLU A 87 -8.94 2.96 10.08
C GLU A 87 -8.11 3.17 11.36
N LYS A 88 -6.77 3.18 11.25
CA LYS A 88 -5.84 3.42 12.36
C LYS A 88 -5.24 4.81 12.29
N SER A 89 -5.38 5.58 13.36
CA SER A 89 -4.72 6.89 13.43
C SER A 89 -3.20 6.77 13.29
N LEU A 90 -2.67 7.41 12.25
CA LEU A 90 -1.23 7.44 11.96
C LEU A 90 -0.48 8.38 12.89
N ILE A 91 -1.11 9.49 13.26
CA ILE A 91 -0.48 10.60 13.98
C ILE A 91 -1.12 10.78 15.35
N THR A 92 -0.29 11.02 16.35
CA THR A 92 -0.73 11.39 17.70
C THR A 92 -0.97 12.89 17.80
N ASP A 93 -1.67 13.33 18.86
CA ASP A 93 -1.89 14.76 19.17
C ASP A 93 -0.59 15.56 19.31
N ASN A 94 0.54 14.91 19.54
CA ASN A 94 1.86 15.53 19.64
C ASN A 94 2.63 15.54 18.30
N SER A 95 1.96 15.41 17.17
CA SER A 95 2.54 15.45 15.82
C SER A 95 3.62 14.36 15.58
N LYS A 96 3.46 13.18 16.18
CA LYS A 96 4.36 12.03 16.00
C LYS A 96 3.57 10.85 15.44
N LEU A 97 4.26 9.94 14.77
CA LEU A 97 3.64 8.64 14.45
C LEU A 97 3.18 7.95 15.73
N SER A 98 1.98 7.40 15.72
CA SER A 98 1.48 6.61 16.82
C SER A 98 2.31 5.31 16.97
N VAL A 99 2.49 4.83 18.19
CA VAL A 99 3.21 3.55 18.43
C VAL A 99 2.56 2.41 17.65
N SER A 100 1.23 2.39 17.63
CA SER A 100 0.47 1.38 16.87
C SER A 100 0.70 1.47 15.36
N ALA A 101 0.84 2.68 14.80
CA ALA A 101 1.15 2.87 13.38
C ALA A 101 2.58 2.41 13.06
N VAL A 102 3.54 2.72 13.91
CA VAL A 102 4.93 2.27 13.75
C VAL A 102 5.00 0.75 13.74
N ASP A 103 4.45 0.09 14.77
CA ASP A 103 4.43 -1.37 14.87
C ASP A 103 3.76 -2.02 13.65
N THR A 104 2.63 -1.45 13.21
CA THR A 104 1.90 -1.94 12.05
C THR A 104 2.74 -1.84 10.77
N LEU A 105 3.33 -0.66 10.53
CA LEU A 105 4.17 -0.42 9.35
C LEU A 105 5.44 -1.29 9.37
N GLU A 106 6.10 -1.45 10.51
CA GLU A 106 7.27 -2.34 10.63
C GLU A 106 6.92 -3.79 10.30
N ARG A 107 5.82 -4.30 10.86
CA ARG A 107 5.32 -5.65 10.57
C ARG A 107 4.97 -5.83 9.10
N LEU A 108 4.30 -4.84 8.50
CA LEU A 108 3.94 -4.83 7.08
C LEU A 108 5.19 -4.82 6.19
N ILE A 109 6.14 -3.92 6.43
CA ILE A 109 7.40 -3.83 5.68
C ILE A 109 8.12 -5.18 5.69
N PHE A 110 8.34 -5.74 6.89
CA PHE A 110 9.01 -7.03 7.01
C PHE A 110 8.28 -8.15 6.29
N SER A 111 6.98 -8.29 6.55
CA SER A 111 6.17 -9.39 5.99
C SER A 111 6.03 -9.28 4.47
N SER A 112 5.87 -8.07 3.94
CA SER A 112 5.82 -7.79 2.50
C SER A 112 7.11 -8.19 1.81
N THR A 113 8.25 -7.83 2.39
CA THR A 113 9.57 -8.19 1.85
C THR A 113 9.78 -9.71 1.83
N GLU A 114 9.33 -10.39 2.88
CA GLU A 114 9.42 -11.85 2.99
C GLU A 114 8.64 -12.60 1.91
N ILE A 115 7.56 -12.05 1.39
CA ILE A 115 6.82 -12.63 0.26
C ILE A 115 7.29 -12.13 -1.11
N GLY A 116 8.32 -11.28 -1.14
CA GLY A 116 8.95 -10.78 -2.37
C GLY A 116 8.38 -9.48 -2.90
N ALA A 117 7.49 -8.80 -2.18
CA ALA A 117 6.93 -7.51 -2.58
C ALA A 117 8.03 -6.45 -2.72
N LYS A 118 7.82 -5.53 -3.65
CA LYS A 118 8.71 -4.41 -3.95
C LYS A 118 8.14 -3.08 -3.46
N CYS A 119 6.83 -3.04 -3.26
CA CYS A 119 6.12 -1.84 -2.89
C CYS A 119 5.06 -2.14 -1.82
N LEU A 120 5.00 -1.30 -0.80
CA LEU A 120 3.93 -1.23 0.19
C LEU A 120 3.12 0.03 -0.08
N ILE A 121 1.86 -0.14 -0.45
CA ILE A 121 0.92 0.96 -0.66
C ILE A 121 0.43 1.42 0.70
N VAL A 122 0.56 2.72 0.95
CA VAL A 122 0.16 3.39 2.19
C VAL A 122 -0.94 4.38 1.87
N PRO A 123 -2.21 4.04 2.13
CA PRO A 123 -3.33 4.93 1.88
C PRO A 123 -3.37 6.05 2.91
N LEU A 124 -3.11 7.28 2.46
CA LEU A 124 -3.27 8.53 3.22
C LEU A 124 -4.50 9.28 2.70
N ILE A 125 -5.64 8.64 2.86
CA ILE A 125 -6.97 9.08 2.45
C ILE A 125 -7.94 8.99 3.64
N GLU A 126 -9.16 9.46 3.48
CA GLU A 126 -10.22 9.42 4.50
C GLU A 126 -9.77 10.09 5.81
N GLU A 127 -9.80 9.38 6.95
CA GLU A 127 -9.40 9.93 8.25
C GLU A 127 -7.90 10.24 8.33
N ASN A 128 -7.08 9.49 7.59
CA ASN A 128 -5.64 9.72 7.45
C ASN A 128 -5.26 10.53 6.20
N SER A 129 -6.23 11.21 5.59
CA SER A 129 -5.98 12.11 4.47
C SER A 129 -4.85 13.10 4.77
N LEU A 130 -3.95 13.29 3.81
CA LEU A 130 -2.89 14.29 3.93
C LEU A 130 -3.45 15.70 4.12
N ASN A 131 -4.65 15.99 3.61
CA ASN A 131 -5.34 17.26 3.87
C ASN A 131 -5.67 17.46 5.35
N VAL A 132 -5.96 16.38 6.08
CA VAL A 132 -6.19 16.39 7.53
C VAL A 132 -4.86 16.43 8.28
N LEU A 133 -3.95 15.54 7.94
CA LEU A 133 -2.65 15.39 8.63
C LEU A 133 -1.73 16.60 8.49
N LYS A 134 -1.77 17.33 7.37
CA LYS A 134 -1.04 18.61 7.20
C LYS A 134 -1.40 19.67 8.25
N ARG A 135 -2.56 19.58 8.87
CA ARG A 135 -2.96 20.49 9.95
C ARG A 135 -2.36 20.11 11.30
N GLN A 136 -1.92 18.86 11.45
CA GLN A 136 -1.37 18.31 12.68
C GLN A 136 0.15 18.33 12.71
N ILE A 137 0.81 18.32 11.54
CA ILE A 137 2.27 18.31 11.41
C ILE A 137 2.72 19.53 10.62
N HIS A 138 3.64 20.30 11.19
CA HIS A 138 4.28 21.41 10.46
C HIS A 138 5.08 20.88 9.25
N THR A 139 5.05 21.63 8.18
CA THR A 139 5.60 21.26 6.87
C THR A 139 7.07 20.81 6.93
N ASP A 140 7.85 21.37 7.81
CA ASP A 140 9.28 21.07 8.01
C ASP A 140 9.56 19.82 8.88
N GLN A 141 8.54 19.27 9.51
CA GLN A 141 8.68 18.12 10.42
C GLN A 141 8.40 16.76 9.75
N TRP A 142 7.82 16.74 8.56
CA TRP A 142 7.45 15.50 7.88
C TRP A 142 8.62 14.55 7.66
N SER A 143 9.78 15.09 7.26
CA SER A 143 10.99 14.28 7.07
C SER A 143 11.40 13.58 8.36
N GLU A 144 11.39 14.28 9.51
CA GLU A 144 11.77 13.71 10.81
C GLU A 144 10.75 12.67 11.29
N VAL A 145 9.44 12.95 11.11
CA VAL A 145 8.34 12.07 11.55
C VAL A 145 8.36 10.74 10.80
N LEU A 146 8.58 10.77 9.50
CA LEU A 146 8.54 9.57 8.65
C LEU A 146 9.88 8.84 8.53
N LYS A 147 10.99 9.53 8.81
CA LYS A 147 12.34 9.00 8.64
C LYS A 147 12.55 7.60 9.26
N PRO A 148 12.13 7.30 10.49
CA PRO A 148 12.35 5.98 11.08
C PRO A 148 11.78 4.85 10.23
N ILE A 149 10.54 5.00 9.76
CA ILE A 149 9.86 4.00 8.92
C ILE A 149 10.49 3.92 7.53
N LEU A 150 10.83 5.06 6.94
CA LEU A 150 11.46 5.09 5.62
C LEU A 150 12.88 4.49 5.64
N ASP A 151 13.63 4.67 6.71
CA ASP A 151 14.94 4.02 6.89
C ASP A 151 14.79 2.49 7.00
N ILE A 152 13.74 1.98 7.67
CA ILE A 152 13.44 0.55 7.72
C ILE A 152 13.07 0.05 6.33
N ALA A 153 12.19 0.73 5.62
CA ALA A 153 11.81 0.39 4.25
C ALA A 153 13.04 0.34 3.32
N LYS A 154 13.95 1.30 3.45
CA LYS A 154 15.21 1.32 2.70
C LYS A 154 16.09 0.11 3.01
N LYS A 155 16.25 -0.25 4.27
CA LYS A 155 17.05 -1.42 4.69
C LYS A 155 16.46 -2.72 4.16
N GLN A 156 15.14 -2.80 4.09
CA GLN A 156 14.40 -3.96 3.57
C GLN A 156 14.26 -3.93 2.03
N ASN A 157 14.78 -2.91 1.36
CA ASN A 157 14.69 -2.73 -0.10
C ASN A 157 13.24 -2.77 -0.63
N ILE A 158 12.33 -2.15 0.09
CA ILE A 158 10.92 -1.95 -0.31
C ILE A 158 10.60 -0.47 -0.41
N LYS A 159 9.70 -0.11 -1.31
CA LYS A 159 9.21 1.27 -1.48
C LYS A 159 7.90 1.45 -0.72
N LEU A 160 7.70 2.64 -0.17
CA LEU A 160 6.40 3.07 0.34
C LEU A 160 5.75 3.96 -0.71
N ALA A 161 4.69 3.47 -1.34
CA ALA A 161 3.93 4.23 -2.33
C ALA A 161 2.70 4.84 -1.67
N ILE A 162 2.66 6.15 -1.63
CA ILE A 162 1.59 6.90 -0.98
C ILE A 162 0.41 7.02 -1.95
N GLU A 163 -0.74 6.54 -1.52
CA GLU A 163 -2.02 6.83 -2.13
C GLU A 163 -2.63 8.03 -1.41
N SER A 164 -3.07 9.05 -2.16
CA SER A 164 -3.50 10.31 -1.56
C SER A 164 -4.65 10.95 -2.34
N ASP A 165 -5.44 11.75 -1.64
CA ASP A 165 -6.47 12.63 -2.17
C ASP A 165 -5.96 14.04 -2.52
N LEU A 166 -4.65 14.28 -2.43
CA LEU A 166 -4.04 15.53 -2.86
C LEU A 166 -3.88 15.59 -4.37
N PRO A 167 -4.01 16.79 -4.98
CA PRO A 167 -3.62 16.96 -6.37
C PRO A 167 -2.11 16.77 -6.54
N ALA A 168 -1.69 16.31 -7.72
CA ALA A 168 -0.31 15.93 -8.03
C ALA A 168 0.73 16.95 -7.55
N ARG A 169 0.50 18.22 -7.83
CA ARG A 169 1.44 19.31 -7.45
C ARG A 169 1.66 19.39 -5.93
N GLU A 170 0.59 19.21 -5.15
CA GLU A 170 0.72 19.26 -3.69
C GLU A 170 1.36 17.98 -3.13
N LEU A 171 1.05 16.84 -3.72
CA LEU A 171 1.64 15.56 -3.36
C LEU A 171 3.15 15.54 -3.66
N ILE A 172 3.56 16.02 -4.84
CA ILE A 172 4.99 16.20 -5.20
C ILE A 172 5.70 17.08 -4.17
N ASN A 173 5.14 18.26 -3.89
CA ASN A 173 5.74 19.17 -2.91
C ASN A 173 5.90 18.50 -1.54
N TRP A 174 4.92 17.70 -1.13
CA TRP A 174 4.99 16.96 0.14
C TRP A 174 6.06 15.87 0.11
N ILE A 175 6.18 15.10 -0.98
CA ILE A 175 7.21 14.06 -1.14
C ILE A 175 8.62 14.68 -1.15
N ASP A 176 8.77 15.82 -1.81
CA ASP A 176 10.05 16.54 -1.86
C ASP A 176 10.46 17.05 -0.47
N LEU A 177 9.50 17.48 0.36
CA LEU A 177 9.74 17.85 1.76
C LEU A 177 10.16 16.65 2.61
N VAL A 178 9.55 15.48 2.41
CA VAL A 178 9.96 14.23 3.07
C VAL A 178 11.38 13.84 2.65
N SER A 179 11.72 14.06 1.39
CA SER A 179 13.08 13.92 0.83
C SER A 179 13.77 12.60 1.13
N HIS A 180 13.08 11.47 0.85
CA HIS A 180 13.63 10.15 1.11
C HIS A 180 13.49 9.21 -0.10
N SER A 181 14.52 8.41 -0.38
CA SER A 181 14.58 7.55 -1.57
C SER A 181 13.60 6.36 -1.57
N SER A 182 12.98 6.05 -0.44
CA SER A 182 12.03 4.93 -0.31
C SER A 182 10.56 5.36 -0.33
N ILE A 183 10.26 6.63 -0.61
CA ILE A 183 8.89 7.14 -0.74
C ILE A 183 8.59 7.49 -2.19
N GLY A 184 7.38 7.25 -2.62
CA GLY A 184 6.85 7.64 -3.93
C GLY A 184 5.34 7.60 -3.93
N VAL A 185 4.74 7.50 -5.10
CA VAL A 185 3.29 7.61 -5.30
C VAL A 185 2.72 6.30 -5.81
N ASN A 186 1.60 5.87 -5.21
CA ASN A 186 0.62 5.00 -5.84
C ASN A 186 -0.42 5.88 -6.52
N PHE A 187 -0.44 5.88 -7.84
CA PHE A 187 -1.41 6.67 -8.60
C PHE A 187 -2.71 5.89 -8.77
N ASP A 188 -3.75 6.32 -8.05
CA ASP A 188 -5.09 5.76 -8.15
C ASP A 188 -5.97 6.65 -9.02
N MET A 189 -6.35 6.14 -10.20
CA MET A 189 -7.22 6.85 -11.15
C MET A 189 -8.63 7.06 -10.59
N GLY A 190 -9.13 6.12 -9.76
CA GLY A 190 -10.45 6.22 -9.15
C GLY A 190 -10.52 7.38 -8.16
N ASN A 191 -9.54 7.46 -7.26
CA ASN A 191 -9.42 8.57 -6.30
C ASN A 191 -9.20 9.92 -7.01
N THR A 192 -8.41 9.93 -8.09
CA THR A 192 -8.18 11.12 -8.92
C THR A 192 -9.50 11.68 -9.48
N VAL A 193 -10.30 10.81 -10.09
CA VAL A 193 -11.62 11.21 -10.66
C VAL A 193 -12.60 11.60 -9.57
N ALA A 194 -12.67 10.84 -8.48
CA ALA A 194 -13.54 11.14 -7.34
C ALA A 194 -13.23 12.49 -6.70
N SER A 195 -11.96 12.90 -6.73
CA SER A 195 -11.50 14.22 -6.25
C SER A 195 -11.69 15.34 -7.26
N GLY A 196 -12.19 15.04 -8.48
CA GLY A 196 -12.46 16.01 -9.51
C GLY A 196 -11.25 16.44 -10.33
N TYR A 197 -10.14 15.68 -10.27
CA TYR A 197 -8.91 15.96 -11.02
C TYR A 197 -8.90 15.25 -12.39
N SER A 198 -8.10 15.79 -13.32
CA SER A 198 -7.85 15.20 -14.63
C SER A 198 -6.80 14.10 -14.51
N ILE A 199 -7.12 12.86 -14.90
CA ILE A 199 -6.17 11.74 -14.91
C ILE A 199 -4.93 12.08 -15.74
N GLU A 200 -5.11 12.66 -16.93
CA GLU A 200 -4.03 12.99 -17.84
C GLU A 200 -3.06 14.03 -17.21
N ASP A 201 -3.63 15.10 -16.65
CA ASP A 201 -2.82 16.16 -16.02
C ASP A 201 -2.08 15.67 -14.78
N GLU A 202 -2.71 14.86 -13.96
CA GLU A 202 -2.12 14.31 -12.74
C GLU A 202 -0.99 13.31 -13.05
N ILE A 203 -1.21 12.36 -13.97
CA ILE A 203 -0.19 11.36 -14.31
C ILE A 203 1.03 12.00 -15.01
N LEU A 204 0.82 13.02 -15.83
CA LEU A 204 1.92 13.76 -16.47
C LEU A 204 2.77 14.53 -15.47
N GLN A 205 2.14 15.08 -14.41
CA GLN A 205 2.86 15.79 -13.36
C GLN A 205 3.61 14.81 -12.44
N LEU A 206 2.94 13.73 -12.00
CA LEU A 206 3.52 12.76 -11.09
C LEU A 206 4.70 12.01 -11.71
N GLY A 207 4.61 11.62 -12.97
CA GLY A 207 5.72 11.11 -13.76
C GLY A 207 6.62 10.11 -13.01
N SER A 208 7.85 10.53 -12.72
CA SER A 208 8.88 9.70 -12.06
C SER A 208 8.65 9.45 -10.56
N TYR A 209 7.65 10.06 -9.95
CA TYR A 209 7.26 9.80 -8.56
C TYR A 209 6.41 8.54 -8.41
N ILE A 210 5.78 8.05 -9.49
CA ILE A 210 4.94 6.85 -9.49
C ILE A 210 5.83 5.60 -9.45
N TYR A 211 5.48 4.65 -8.57
CA TYR A 211 6.14 3.36 -8.43
C TYR A 211 5.30 2.21 -8.97
#